data_ceee0b659c4ef4045075b85905bb805b
#
_entry.id   ceee0b659c4ef4045075b85905bb805b
#
_cell.length_a   1.000
_cell.length_b   1.000
_cell.length_c   1.000
_cell.angle_alpha   90.00
_cell.angle_beta   90.00
_cell.angle_gamma   90.00
#
_symmetry.space_group_name_H-M   'P 1'
#
loop_
_entity.id
_entity.type
_entity.pdbx_description
1 polymer ?
#
loop_
_entity_poly.entity_id
_entity_poly.type
_entity_poly.pdbx_seq_one_letter_code
_entity_poly.pdbx_strand_id
1 'polypeptide(L)'
;MRIHKVILSILTLLIACVVAYVSFMYIYTDHMFAPITLLETPHLTPTYKKWPAPIVPFIHKVNTPARAYQKDKKYRGFEVDVLSDHGDLLAAHDPTEAMRNIKLTDIFKAVKNPQEKVWWIDVKSELTDTEIDEIVQQAAQYKIPVDSLLFEVSAGPTAKRITQKGLGLLLPLIEGFDEDKNDATTRAQLNARMLALWEEYKPLAVSASFGKYAYLRAYFPNMPKAIYYSATQRPSIKKSFMRRHMAQDPSVKIFMTDEYSWINL
;
A
#
# COMPACT_ATOMS: atom_id res chain seq x y z
N MET A 1 14.46 -44.26 -32.68
CA MET A 1 13.00 -44.25 -32.38
C MET A 1 12.65 -44.38 -30.89
N ARG A 2 13.29 -45.27 -30.10
CA ARG A 2 12.99 -45.40 -28.65
C ARG A 2 13.34 -44.18 -27.81
N ILE A 3 14.50 -43.53 -28.05
CA ILE A 3 14.95 -42.35 -27.28
C ILE A 3 13.97 -41.18 -27.42
N HIS A 4 13.46 -40.90 -28.60
CA HIS A 4 12.49 -39.82 -28.82
C HIS A 4 11.17 -40.00 -28.04
N LYS A 5 10.71 -41.26 -27.95
CA LYS A 5 9.52 -41.57 -27.16
C LYS A 5 9.74 -41.33 -25.66
N VAL A 6 10.91 -41.71 -25.15
CA VAL A 6 11.26 -41.46 -23.73
C VAL A 6 11.34 -39.96 -23.43
N ILE A 7 12.03 -39.19 -24.29
CA ILE A 7 12.14 -37.73 -24.12
C ILE A 7 10.75 -37.07 -24.15
N LEU A 8 9.90 -37.48 -25.10
CA LEU A 8 8.54 -36.95 -25.20
C LEU A 8 7.71 -37.26 -23.96
N SER A 9 7.80 -38.50 -23.43
CA SER A 9 7.09 -38.90 -22.20
C SER A 9 7.58 -38.09 -20.99
N ILE A 10 8.87 -37.85 -20.85
CA ILE A 10 9.42 -37.02 -19.75
C ILE A 10 8.91 -35.59 -19.88
N LEU A 11 8.94 -35.01 -21.08
CA LEU A 11 8.45 -33.66 -21.32
C LEU A 11 6.96 -33.52 -21.01
N THR A 12 6.15 -34.49 -21.42
CA THR A 12 4.71 -34.54 -21.13
C THR A 12 4.46 -34.60 -19.62
N LEU A 13 5.21 -35.42 -18.89
CA LEU A 13 5.11 -35.54 -17.45
C LEU A 13 5.49 -34.23 -16.75
N LEU A 14 6.57 -33.59 -17.18
CA LEU A 14 6.97 -32.29 -16.66
C LEU A 14 5.90 -31.23 -16.86
N ILE A 15 5.32 -31.14 -18.05
CA ILE A 15 4.22 -30.21 -18.35
C ILE A 15 3.03 -30.48 -17.45
N ALA A 16 2.64 -31.78 -17.30
CA ALA A 16 1.53 -32.14 -16.43
C ALA A 16 1.77 -31.77 -14.97
N CYS A 17 3.00 -31.96 -14.46
CA CYS A 17 3.36 -31.54 -13.10
C CYS A 17 3.30 -30.02 -12.93
N VAL A 18 3.77 -29.25 -13.91
CA VAL A 18 3.69 -27.77 -13.88
C VAL A 18 2.23 -27.33 -13.89
N VAL A 19 1.40 -27.88 -14.76
CA VAL A 19 -0.04 -27.55 -14.83
C VAL A 19 -0.73 -27.89 -13.51
N ALA A 20 -0.48 -29.08 -12.96
CA ALA A 20 -1.05 -29.50 -11.68
C ALA A 20 -0.62 -28.57 -10.54
N TYR A 21 0.66 -28.20 -10.49
CA TYR A 21 1.18 -27.26 -9.49
C TYR A 21 0.54 -25.87 -9.61
N VAL A 22 0.44 -25.32 -10.82
CA VAL A 22 -0.18 -24.01 -11.06
C VAL A 22 -1.67 -24.04 -10.69
N SER A 23 -2.39 -25.11 -11.07
CA SER A 23 -3.80 -25.29 -10.72
C SER A 23 -4.00 -25.41 -9.22
N PHE A 24 -3.16 -26.20 -8.54
CA PHE A 24 -3.17 -26.31 -7.08
C PHE A 24 -2.95 -24.97 -6.43
N MET A 25 -1.94 -24.21 -6.87
CA MET A 25 -1.65 -22.87 -6.33
C MET A 25 -2.79 -21.88 -6.57
N TYR A 26 -3.47 -21.99 -7.71
CA TYR A 26 -4.65 -21.17 -8.00
C TYR A 26 -5.78 -21.48 -7.02
N ILE A 27 -6.16 -22.76 -6.87
CA ILE A 27 -7.22 -23.20 -5.96
C ILE A 27 -6.85 -22.88 -4.51
N TYR A 28 -5.61 -23.12 -4.11
CA TYR A 28 -5.11 -22.83 -2.77
C TYR A 28 -5.20 -21.34 -2.43
N THR A 29 -4.77 -20.46 -3.35
CA THR A 29 -4.88 -19.03 -3.13
C THR A 29 -6.32 -18.54 -3.15
N ASP A 30 -7.16 -19.09 -4.01
CA ASP A 30 -8.58 -18.75 -4.04
C ASP A 30 -9.27 -19.16 -2.73
N HIS A 31 -8.95 -20.34 -2.21
CA HIS A 31 -9.47 -20.80 -0.92
C HIS A 31 -8.95 -19.99 0.26
N MET A 32 -7.65 -19.61 0.27
CA MET A 32 -7.08 -18.71 1.29
C MET A 32 -7.73 -17.33 1.32
N PHE A 33 -8.25 -16.88 0.17
CA PHE A 33 -8.89 -15.57 0.02
C PHE A 33 -10.41 -15.65 -0.05
N ALA A 34 -10.99 -16.83 0.06
CA ALA A 34 -12.43 -16.98 0.25
C ALA A 34 -12.85 -16.16 1.49
N PRO A 35 -13.94 -15.36 1.41
CA PRO A 35 -14.39 -14.60 2.56
C PRO A 35 -14.66 -15.60 3.69
N ILE A 36 -13.86 -15.53 4.73
CA ILE A 36 -14.18 -16.22 5.97
C ILE A 36 -15.37 -15.46 6.51
N THR A 37 -16.55 -16.05 6.42
CA THR A 37 -17.80 -15.53 7.02
C THR A 37 -17.67 -15.69 8.54
N LEU A 38 -16.83 -14.88 9.15
CA LEU A 38 -16.62 -14.86 10.59
C LEU A 38 -16.98 -13.48 11.10
N LEU A 39 -18.08 -13.47 11.85
CA LEU A 39 -18.64 -12.36 12.61
C LEU A 39 -19.23 -11.25 11.73
N GLU A 40 -20.40 -10.80 12.12
CA GLU A 40 -21.03 -9.59 11.61
C GLU A 40 -20.03 -8.43 11.75
N THR A 41 -19.27 -8.20 10.70
CA THR A 41 -18.48 -6.98 10.62
C THR A 41 -19.48 -5.84 10.57
N PRO A 42 -19.39 -4.84 11.45
CA PRO A 42 -20.25 -3.67 11.34
C PRO A 42 -20.17 -3.18 9.89
N HIS A 43 -21.31 -2.92 9.27
CA HIS A 43 -21.38 -2.30 7.96
C HIS A 43 -20.80 -0.90 8.10
N LEU A 44 -19.47 -0.80 8.05
CA LEU A 44 -18.78 0.46 7.91
C LEU A 44 -19.15 0.97 6.51
N THR A 45 -20.12 1.87 6.46
CA THR A 45 -20.43 2.62 5.25
C THR A 45 -19.45 3.78 5.22
N PRO A 46 -18.35 3.68 4.49
CA PRO A 46 -17.38 4.75 4.47
C PRO A 46 -18.01 5.95 3.75
N THR A 47 -18.03 7.08 4.41
CA THR A 47 -18.28 8.37 3.76
C THR A 47 -17.05 8.69 2.92
N TYR A 48 -17.03 8.26 1.65
CA TYR A 48 -15.91 8.51 0.77
C TYR A 48 -15.98 9.92 0.17
N LYS A 49 -14.93 10.67 0.39
CA LYS A 49 -14.47 11.58 -0.64
C LYS A 49 -14.01 10.73 -1.83
N LYS A 50 -14.30 11.22 -3.03
CA LYS A 50 -14.06 10.55 -4.30
C LYS A 50 -12.59 10.08 -4.42
N TRP A 51 -12.35 8.77 -4.34
CA TRP A 51 -11.04 8.23 -4.68
C TRP A 51 -10.70 8.54 -6.13
N PRO A 52 -9.49 9.02 -6.43
CA PRO A 52 -9.08 9.12 -7.81
C PRO A 52 -9.03 7.71 -8.40
N ALA A 53 -9.93 7.41 -9.35
CA ALA A 53 -10.01 6.25 -10.24
C ALA A 53 -9.58 4.84 -9.70
N PRO A 54 -9.90 3.73 -10.41
CA PRO A 54 -9.58 2.37 -9.97
C PRO A 54 -8.07 2.17 -9.88
N ILE A 55 -7.66 1.34 -8.92
CA ILE A 55 -6.29 0.92 -8.56
C ILE A 55 -5.16 1.66 -9.28
N VAL A 56 -4.58 2.63 -8.59
CA VAL A 56 -3.43 3.38 -9.10
C VAL A 56 -2.16 2.58 -8.76
N PRO A 57 -1.31 2.25 -9.74
CA PRO A 57 -0.01 1.67 -9.46
C PRO A 57 0.92 2.72 -8.83
N PHE A 58 1.32 2.47 -7.59
CA PHE A 58 2.28 3.29 -6.86
C PHE A 58 3.67 2.71 -6.93
N ILE A 59 4.66 3.58 -6.95
CA ILE A 59 6.07 3.23 -6.73
C ILE A 59 6.49 3.65 -5.32
N HIS A 60 7.17 2.74 -4.63
CA HIS A 60 7.65 2.90 -3.26
C HIS A 60 8.98 3.65 -3.18
N LYS A 61 9.20 4.43 -2.12
CA LYS A 61 10.45 5.13 -1.75
C LYS A 61 11.00 6.05 -2.84
N VAL A 62 10.21 7.00 -3.27
CA VAL A 62 10.65 8.03 -4.23
C VAL A 62 11.32 9.19 -3.48
N ASN A 63 12.36 8.88 -2.71
CA ASN A 63 13.05 9.84 -1.83
C ASN A 63 14.21 10.59 -2.52
N THR A 64 14.33 10.49 -3.85
CA THR A 64 15.33 11.25 -4.60
C THR A 64 14.77 11.80 -5.90
N PRO A 65 15.20 13.00 -6.34
CA PRO A 65 14.78 13.60 -7.61
C PRO A 65 15.07 12.69 -8.80
N ALA A 66 16.21 11.99 -8.80
CA ALA A 66 16.57 11.06 -9.86
C ALA A 66 15.58 9.91 -9.98
N ARG A 67 15.14 9.33 -8.84
CA ARG A 67 14.13 8.27 -8.82
C ARG A 67 12.77 8.78 -9.27
N ALA A 68 12.36 9.96 -8.82
CA ALA A 68 11.12 10.61 -9.24
C ALA A 68 11.07 10.76 -10.77
N TYR A 69 12.13 11.35 -11.35
CA TYR A 69 12.26 11.53 -12.79
C TYR A 69 12.21 10.19 -13.57
N GLN A 70 12.97 9.19 -13.12
CA GLN A 70 13.02 7.88 -13.79
C GLN A 70 11.67 7.16 -13.80
N LYS A 71 10.84 7.36 -12.77
CA LYS A 71 9.57 6.66 -12.58
C LYS A 71 8.36 7.44 -13.10
N ASP A 72 8.53 8.70 -13.44
CA ASP A 72 7.47 9.62 -13.82
C ASP A 72 6.55 9.07 -14.93
N LYS A 73 7.10 8.52 -16.01
CA LYS A 73 6.31 8.01 -17.13
C LYS A 73 5.56 6.70 -16.81
N LYS A 74 6.05 5.92 -15.85
CA LYS A 74 5.57 4.57 -15.59
C LYS A 74 4.47 4.51 -14.51
N TYR A 75 4.54 5.41 -13.52
CA TYR A 75 3.68 5.35 -12.36
C TYR A 75 2.81 6.60 -12.24
N ARG A 76 1.57 6.41 -11.80
CA ARG A 76 0.64 7.50 -11.48
C ARG A 76 0.66 7.86 -10.00
N GLY A 77 1.12 6.96 -9.14
CA GLY A 77 1.24 7.16 -7.72
C GLY A 77 2.69 7.09 -7.25
N PHE A 78 3.09 8.02 -6.40
CA PHE A 78 4.41 8.11 -5.80
C PHE A 78 4.28 8.09 -4.29
N GLU A 79 5.05 7.22 -3.65
CA GLU A 79 5.20 7.27 -2.21
C GLU A 79 6.55 7.92 -1.89
N VAL A 80 6.49 8.85 -0.93
CA VAL A 80 7.64 9.62 -0.45
C VAL A 80 7.64 9.59 1.06
N ASP A 81 8.72 9.09 1.67
CA ASP A 81 8.95 9.26 3.10
C ASP A 81 9.20 10.74 3.42
N VAL A 82 8.51 11.29 4.41
CA VAL A 82 8.70 12.68 4.84
C VAL A 82 9.05 12.74 6.32
N LEU A 83 10.20 13.34 6.59
CA LEU A 83 10.71 13.60 7.93
C LEU A 83 10.87 15.09 8.13
N SER A 84 10.33 15.64 9.23
CA SER A 84 10.62 16.99 9.66
C SER A 84 11.91 17.02 10.47
N ASP A 85 12.85 17.87 10.05
CA ASP A 85 14.10 18.12 10.76
C ASP A 85 14.31 19.64 10.91
N HIS A 86 14.21 20.13 12.14
CA HIS A 86 14.31 21.57 12.45
C HIS A 86 13.38 22.49 11.63
N GLY A 87 12.21 21.99 11.24
CA GLY A 87 11.22 22.69 10.42
C GLY A 87 11.42 22.51 8.91
N ASP A 88 12.47 21.82 8.47
CA ASP A 88 12.65 21.43 7.08
C ASP A 88 11.91 20.12 6.78
N LEU A 89 11.14 20.10 5.71
CA LEU A 89 10.43 18.90 5.23
C LEU A 89 11.31 18.13 4.24
N LEU A 90 11.96 17.09 4.73
CA LEU A 90 12.95 16.30 3.99
C LEU A 90 12.34 15.02 3.43
N ALA A 91 12.71 14.66 2.21
CA ALA A 91 12.40 13.36 1.62
C ALA A 91 13.35 12.29 2.16
N ALA A 92 13.03 11.76 3.34
CA ALA A 92 13.88 10.84 4.09
C ALA A 92 13.07 9.88 4.97
N HIS A 93 13.52 8.62 5.04
CA HIS A 93 12.92 7.61 5.90
C HIS A 93 13.41 7.71 7.35
N ASP A 94 14.64 8.14 7.55
CA ASP A 94 15.29 8.21 8.85
C ASP A 94 16.32 9.37 8.89
N PRO A 95 16.88 9.70 10.09
CA PRO A 95 17.84 10.78 10.21
C PRO A 95 19.11 10.60 9.37
N THR A 96 19.51 9.36 9.06
CA THR A 96 20.70 9.12 8.21
C THR A 96 20.40 9.52 6.75
N GLU A 97 19.21 9.21 6.25
CA GLU A 97 18.77 9.67 4.94
C GLU A 97 18.57 11.20 4.91
N ALA A 98 18.10 11.81 6.00
CA ALA A 98 17.92 13.26 6.12
C ALA A 98 19.21 14.04 5.92
N MET A 99 20.38 13.47 6.26
CA MET A 99 21.69 14.09 6.01
C MET A 99 21.94 14.41 4.52
N ARG A 100 21.20 13.81 3.60
CA ARG A 100 21.25 14.15 2.16
C ARG A 100 20.60 15.49 1.85
N ASN A 101 19.86 16.07 2.77
CA ASN A 101 19.17 17.34 2.67
C ASN A 101 18.30 17.50 1.40
N ILE A 102 17.62 16.44 1.01
CA ILE A 102 16.69 16.45 -0.13
C ILE A 102 15.34 16.96 0.37
N LYS A 103 14.89 18.10 -0.14
CA LYS A 103 13.60 18.68 0.23
C LYS A 103 12.45 17.95 -0.48
N LEU A 104 11.27 17.90 0.12
CA LEU A 104 10.07 17.37 -0.52
C LEU A 104 9.78 18.09 -1.85
N THR A 105 10.01 19.39 -1.92
CA THR A 105 9.88 20.20 -3.15
C THR A 105 10.81 19.77 -4.27
N ASP A 106 11.98 19.21 -3.97
CA ASP A 106 12.89 18.71 -5.00
C ASP A 106 12.30 17.47 -5.70
N ILE A 107 11.53 16.67 -4.96
CA ILE A 107 10.81 15.52 -5.50
C ILE A 107 9.69 15.98 -6.44
N PHE A 108 8.85 16.94 -5.99
CA PHE A 108 7.78 17.47 -6.82
C PHE A 108 8.30 18.10 -8.12
N LYS A 109 9.39 18.88 -8.02
CA LYS A 109 10.05 19.54 -9.15
C LYS A 109 10.62 18.56 -10.17
N ALA A 110 11.05 17.37 -9.75
CA ALA A 110 11.66 16.37 -10.63
C ALA A 110 10.64 15.64 -11.51
N VAL A 111 9.35 15.76 -11.22
CA VAL A 111 8.24 15.13 -11.96
C VAL A 111 7.70 16.11 -13.00
N LYS A 112 7.50 15.67 -14.25
CA LYS A 112 7.07 16.53 -15.35
C LYS A 112 5.67 17.11 -15.13
N ASN A 113 4.73 16.27 -14.72
CA ASN A 113 3.33 16.62 -14.48
C ASN A 113 2.92 16.21 -13.06
N PRO A 114 3.45 16.86 -12.01
CA PRO A 114 3.20 16.44 -10.63
C PRO A 114 1.71 16.54 -10.24
N GLN A 115 0.94 17.43 -10.90
CA GLN A 115 -0.49 17.59 -10.71
C GLN A 115 -1.34 16.39 -11.21
N GLU A 116 -0.78 15.53 -12.05
CA GLU A 116 -1.43 14.32 -12.55
C GLU A 116 -1.13 13.09 -11.69
N LYS A 117 -0.30 13.25 -10.67
CA LYS A 117 0.11 12.19 -9.75
C LYS A 117 -0.74 12.17 -8.49
N VAL A 118 -0.81 11.00 -7.89
CA VAL A 118 -1.28 10.83 -6.51
C VAL A 118 -0.05 10.62 -5.63
N TRP A 119 0.02 11.34 -4.53
CA TRP A 119 1.17 11.38 -3.64
C TRP A 119 0.82 10.72 -2.31
N TRP A 120 1.51 9.68 -1.97
CA TRP A 120 1.46 9.04 -0.67
C TRP A 120 2.63 9.60 0.14
N ILE A 121 2.31 10.45 1.10
CA ILE A 121 3.26 11.08 2.02
C ILE A 121 3.34 10.18 3.26
N ASP A 122 4.41 9.40 3.36
CA ASP A 122 4.66 8.52 4.50
C ASP A 122 5.41 9.31 5.58
N VAL A 123 4.67 9.72 6.61
CA VAL A 123 5.16 10.65 7.65
C VAL A 123 6.00 9.90 8.67
N LYS A 124 7.28 10.25 8.78
CA LYS A 124 8.28 9.58 9.64
C LYS A 124 8.56 10.31 10.96
N SER A 125 7.97 11.49 11.17
CA SER A 125 8.09 12.27 12.40
C SER A 125 6.73 12.81 12.81
N GLU A 126 6.60 13.30 14.05
CA GLU A 126 5.43 14.08 14.41
C GLU A 126 5.45 15.41 13.67
N LEU A 127 4.35 15.77 12.98
CA LEU A 127 4.19 17.04 12.29
C LEU A 127 3.28 17.96 13.08
N THR A 128 3.66 19.24 13.13
CA THR A 128 2.82 20.35 13.62
C THR A 128 1.77 20.75 12.58
N ASP A 129 0.80 21.56 12.97
CA ASP A 129 -0.18 22.14 12.05
C ASP A 129 0.49 22.96 10.95
N THR A 130 1.54 23.73 11.30
CA THR A 130 2.31 24.55 10.37
C THR A 130 3.01 23.71 9.31
N GLU A 131 3.64 22.61 9.71
CA GLU A 131 4.35 21.72 8.78
C GLU A 131 3.39 20.98 7.85
N ILE A 132 2.21 20.58 8.34
CA ILE A 132 1.16 20.00 7.48
C ILE A 132 0.69 21.02 6.45
N ASP A 133 0.43 22.27 6.87
CA ASP A 133 0.03 23.36 5.99
C ASP A 133 1.13 23.68 4.96
N GLU A 134 2.39 23.60 5.38
CA GLU A 134 3.53 23.78 4.48
C GLU A 134 3.61 22.70 3.41
N ILE A 135 3.39 21.41 3.74
CA ILE A 135 3.32 20.33 2.73
C ILE A 135 2.24 20.65 1.70
N VAL A 136 1.05 21.04 2.15
CA VAL A 136 -0.07 21.41 1.26
C VAL A 136 0.28 22.61 0.38
N GLN A 137 0.92 23.62 0.97
CA GLN A 137 1.33 24.84 0.27
C GLN A 137 2.43 24.57 -0.77
N GLN A 138 3.42 23.77 -0.40
CA GLN A 138 4.46 23.30 -1.33
C GLN A 138 3.85 22.53 -2.50
N ALA A 139 2.93 21.60 -2.24
CA ALA A 139 2.23 20.85 -3.28
C ALA A 139 1.44 21.79 -4.22
N ALA A 140 0.76 22.81 -3.65
CA ALA A 140 0.00 23.79 -4.43
C ALA A 140 0.87 24.62 -5.39
N GLN A 141 2.14 24.91 -5.04
CA GLN A 141 3.11 25.58 -5.93
C GLN A 141 3.35 24.77 -7.22
N TYR A 142 3.25 23.47 -7.14
CA TYR A 142 3.36 22.55 -8.28
C TYR A 142 1.99 22.13 -8.86
N LYS A 143 0.92 22.85 -8.47
CA LYS A 143 -0.47 22.60 -8.91
C LYS A 143 -1.00 21.22 -8.53
N ILE A 144 -0.39 20.54 -7.56
CA ILE A 144 -0.84 19.26 -7.06
C ILE A 144 -2.15 19.49 -6.29
N PRO A 145 -3.26 18.83 -6.70
CA PRO A 145 -4.52 18.96 -5.98
C PRO A 145 -4.41 18.39 -4.55
N VAL A 146 -5.02 19.06 -3.59
CA VAL A 146 -5.02 18.58 -2.19
C VAL A 146 -5.61 17.18 -2.04
N ASP A 147 -6.61 16.85 -2.84
CA ASP A 147 -7.23 15.52 -2.85
C ASP A 147 -6.31 14.42 -3.42
N SER A 148 -5.18 14.80 -4.02
CA SER A 148 -4.13 13.89 -4.49
C SER A 148 -3.04 13.65 -3.45
N LEU A 149 -3.11 14.29 -2.28
CA LEU A 149 -2.20 14.06 -1.15
C LEU A 149 -2.83 13.08 -0.17
N LEU A 150 -2.15 11.98 0.06
CA LEU A 150 -2.55 10.92 0.98
C LEU A 150 -1.46 10.81 2.06
N PHE A 151 -1.81 11.11 3.29
CA PHE A 151 -0.87 11.08 4.41
C PHE A 151 -0.96 9.74 5.12
N GLU A 152 0.13 8.99 5.14
CA GLU A 152 0.24 7.81 6.01
C GLU A 152 0.91 8.21 7.31
N VAL A 153 0.23 7.95 8.41
CA VAL A 153 0.75 8.20 9.75
C VAL A 153 0.03 7.32 10.78
N SER A 154 0.75 6.84 11.77
CA SER A 154 0.19 6.09 12.88
C SER A 154 -0.82 6.93 13.68
N ALA A 155 -1.76 6.24 14.33
CA ALA A 155 -2.73 6.89 15.22
C ALA A 155 -2.01 7.74 16.28
N GLY A 156 -2.38 9.02 16.37
CA GLY A 156 -1.73 9.97 17.25
C GLY A 156 -2.06 11.43 16.90
N PRO A 157 -1.31 12.39 17.48
CA PRO A 157 -1.60 13.81 17.28
C PRO A 157 -1.54 14.25 15.82
N THR A 158 -0.56 13.79 15.04
CA THR A 158 -0.44 14.13 13.61
C THR A 158 -1.62 13.61 12.80
N ALA A 159 -2.06 12.35 13.02
CA ALA A 159 -3.23 11.78 12.35
C ALA A 159 -4.49 12.62 12.63
N LYS A 160 -4.64 13.08 13.88
CA LYS A 160 -5.76 13.92 14.30
C LYS A 160 -5.76 15.28 13.60
N ARG A 161 -4.60 15.93 13.50
CA ARG A 161 -4.44 17.21 12.76
C ARG A 161 -4.79 17.04 11.29
N ILE A 162 -4.29 15.98 10.63
CA ILE A 162 -4.58 15.67 9.23
C ILE A 162 -6.09 15.50 9.02
N THR A 163 -6.76 14.74 9.87
CA THR A 163 -8.21 14.52 9.80
C THR A 163 -8.99 15.82 10.03
N GLN A 164 -8.60 16.63 11.03
CA GLN A 164 -9.25 17.91 11.33
C GLN A 164 -9.15 18.90 10.18
N LYS A 165 -8.05 18.88 9.44
CA LYS A 165 -7.85 19.67 8.21
C LYS A 165 -8.61 19.12 6.99
N GLY A 166 -9.28 17.98 7.13
CA GLY A 166 -10.00 17.32 6.04
C GLY A 166 -9.11 16.72 4.96
N LEU A 167 -7.84 16.47 5.28
CA LEU A 167 -6.86 15.84 4.38
C LEU A 167 -7.04 14.31 4.33
N GLY A 168 -6.50 13.69 3.30
CA GLY A 168 -6.58 12.24 3.10
C GLY A 168 -5.64 11.50 4.06
N LEU A 169 -6.19 10.74 5.01
CA LEU A 169 -5.43 9.91 5.95
C LEU A 169 -5.41 8.45 5.49
N LEU A 170 -4.23 7.85 5.42
CA LEU A 170 -4.00 6.41 5.39
C LEU A 170 -3.55 5.98 6.79
N LEU A 171 -4.30 5.10 7.42
CA LEU A 171 -3.99 4.64 8.77
C LEU A 171 -3.29 3.29 8.70
N PRO A 172 -2.03 3.17 9.15
CA PRO A 172 -1.34 1.90 9.20
C PRO A 172 -2.10 0.87 10.04
N LEU A 173 -2.17 -0.37 9.55
CA LEU A 173 -2.67 -1.48 10.33
C LEU A 173 -1.83 -1.59 11.61
N ILE A 174 -2.49 -1.54 12.76
CA ILE A 174 -1.80 -1.63 14.05
C ILE A 174 -0.94 -2.88 14.14
N GLU A 175 0.14 -2.81 14.90
CA GLU A 175 1.02 -3.95 15.14
C GLU A 175 0.29 -5.08 15.89
N GLY A 176 0.82 -6.29 15.76
CA GLY A 176 0.30 -7.48 16.46
C GLY A 176 -0.65 -8.34 15.64
N PHE A 177 -1.11 -7.90 14.47
CA PHE A 177 -1.87 -8.78 13.58
C PHE A 177 -0.97 -9.84 12.95
N ASP A 178 -0.91 -11.01 13.58
CA ASP A 178 -0.21 -12.19 13.08
C ASP A 178 -1.20 -13.37 13.08
N GLU A 179 -1.61 -13.79 11.89
CA GLU A 179 -2.64 -14.83 11.74
C GLU A 179 -2.22 -16.16 12.37
N ASP A 180 -0.92 -16.46 12.28
CA ASP A 180 -0.38 -17.75 12.72
C ASP A 180 -0.13 -17.80 14.24
N LYS A 181 -0.04 -16.63 14.91
CA LYS A 181 0.35 -16.52 16.31
C LYS A 181 -0.75 -16.09 17.26
N ASN A 182 -1.80 -15.45 16.74
CA ASN A 182 -2.85 -14.89 17.59
C ASN A 182 -3.96 -15.91 17.83
N ASP A 183 -4.32 -16.11 19.10
CA ASP A 183 -5.53 -16.81 19.46
C ASP A 183 -6.80 -15.99 19.13
N ALA A 184 -7.97 -16.60 19.28
CA ALA A 184 -9.25 -15.96 18.95
C ALA A 184 -9.51 -14.70 19.78
N THR A 185 -9.11 -14.70 21.05
CA THR A 185 -9.31 -13.57 21.98
C THR A 185 -8.44 -12.39 21.58
N THR A 186 -7.17 -12.63 21.34
CA THR A 186 -6.21 -11.60 20.86
C THR A 186 -6.67 -11.01 19.54
N ARG A 187 -7.12 -11.84 18.59
CA ARG A 187 -7.67 -11.34 17.30
C ARG A 187 -8.90 -10.46 17.51
N ALA A 188 -9.83 -10.87 18.37
CA ALA A 188 -11.02 -10.06 18.66
C ALA A 188 -10.67 -8.69 19.26
N GLN A 189 -9.71 -8.64 20.17
CA GLN A 189 -9.22 -7.39 20.77
C GLN A 189 -8.55 -6.48 19.73
N LEU A 190 -7.70 -7.04 18.87
CA LEU A 190 -7.04 -6.28 17.80
C LEU A 190 -8.06 -5.74 16.80
N ASN A 191 -9.05 -6.55 16.41
CA ASN A 191 -10.14 -6.12 15.54
C ASN A 191 -10.96 -4.98 16.14
N ALA A 192 -11.34 -5.12 17.43
CA ALA A 192 -12.06 -4.06 18.12
C ALA A 192 -11.26 -2.77 18.21
N ARG A 193 -9.96 -2.86 18.49
CA ARG A 193 -9.07 -1.71 18.53
C ARG A 193 -8.96 -1.05 17.14
N MET A 194 -8.79 -1.84 16.06
CA MET A 194 -8.74 -1.29 14.71
C MET A 194 -10.02 -0.57 14.33
N LEU A 195 -11.18 -1.13 14.67
CA LEU A 195 -12.48 -0.49 14.45
C LEU A 195 -12.61 0.82 15.23
N ALA A 196 -12.20 0.85 16.50
CA ALA A 196 -12.21 2.07 17.30
C ALA A 196 -11.35 3.17 16.68
N LEU A 197 -10.15 2.84 16.20
CA LEU A 197 -9.28 3.80 15.51
C LEU A 197 -9.89 4.26 14.18
N TRP A 198 -10.55 3.35 13.44
CA TRP A 198 -11.25 3.72 12.22
C TRP A 198 -12.35 4.75 12.49
N GLU A 199 -13.15 4.55 13.52
CA GLU A 199 -14.21 5.49 13.91
C GLU A 199 -13.66 6.82 14.44
N GLU A 200 -12.56 6.79 15.18
CA GLU A 200 -11.94 8.00 15.73
C GLU A 200 -11.33 8.87 14.64
N TYR A 201 -10.53 8.26 13.75
CA TYR A 201 -9.73 9.01 12.75
C TYR A 201 -10.40 9.12 11.39
N LYS A 202 -11.42 8.29 11.10
CA LYS A 202 -12.14 8.24 9.80
C LYS A 202 -11.19 8.28 8.60
N PRO A 203 -10.20 7.38 8.53
CA PRO A 203 -9.22 7.38 7.47
C PRO A 203 -9.86 7.04 6.11
N LEU A 204 -9.18 7.39 5.03
CA LEU A 204 -9.60 7.00 3.69
C LEU A 204 -9.38 5.51 3.44
N ALA A 205 -8.30 4.96 3.97
CA ALA A 205 -7.98 3.54 3.89
C ALA A 205 -7.07 3.10 5.03
N VAL A 206 -7.03 1.79 5.26
CA VAL A 206 -6.00 1.16 6.08
C VAL A 206 -4.82 0.83 5.17
N SER A 207 -3.63 1.27 5.54
CA SER A 207 -2.40 0.86 4.87
C SER A 207 -1.82 -0.39 5.54
N ALA A 208 -1.35 -1.33 4.74
CA ALA A 208 -0.78 -2.56 5.25
C ALA A 208 0.19 -3.21 4.26
N SER A 209 1.12 -3.99 4.80
CA SER A 209 1.97 -4.82 3.97
C SER A 209 1.15 -5.91 3.26
N PHE A 210 1.64 -6.31 2.09
CA PHE A 210 1.06 -7.38 1.28
C PHE A 210 0.73 -8.65 2.08
N GLY A 211 1.59 -9.02 3.04
CA GLY A 211 1.37 -10.20 3.89
C GLY A 211 0.14 -10.12 4.78
N LYS A 212 -0.39 -8.93 5.03
CA LYS A 212 -1.57 -8.70 5.87
C LYS A 212 -2.88 -8.60 5.08
N TYR A 213 -2.82 -8.66 3.75
CA TYR A 213 -4.00 -8.54 2.90
C TYR A 213 -5.04 -9.63 3.18
N ALA A 214 -4.62 -10.89 3.34
CA ALA A 214 -5.53 -11.99 3.63
C ALA A 214 -6.33 -11.73 4.92
N TYR A 215 -5.66 -11.28 5.98
CA TYR A 215 -6.28 -10.89 7.23
C TYR A 215 -7.31 -9.76 7.03
N LEU A 216 -6.90 -8.68 6.37
CA LEU A 216 -7.77 -7.54 6.12
C LEU A 216 -9.00 -7.95 5.29
N ARG A 217 -8.84 -8.83 4.33
CA ARG A 217 -9.95 -9.34 3.54
C ARG A 217 -10.91 -10.19 4.38
N ALA A 218 -10.36 -11.03 5.27
CA ALA A 218 -11.16 -11.90 6.11
C ALA A 218 -11.99 -11.13 7.16
N TYR A 219 -11.35 -10.18 7.86
CA TYR A 219 -11.98 -9.51 9.01
C TYR A 219 -12.55 -8.13 8.67
N PHE A 220 -12.06 -7.49 7.62
CA PHE A 220 -12.48 -6.15 7.19
C PHE A 220 -12.73 -6.10 5.67
N PRO A 221 -13.63 -6.95 5.13
CA PRO A 221 -13.81 -7.11 3.68
C PRO A 221 -14.16 -5.80 2.97
N ASN A 222 -14.97 -4.96 3.59
CA ASN A 222 -15.45 -3.70 3.00
C ASN A 222 -14.57 -2.48 3.33
N MET A 223 -13.62 -2.63 4.26
CA MET A 223 -12.72 -1.54 4.63
C MET A 223 -11.75 -1.25 3.49
N PRO A 224 -11.64 0.02 3.04
CA PRO A 224 -10.68 0.40 2.01
C PRO A 224 -9.24 0.11 2.41
N LYS A 225 -8.48 -0.38 1.45
CA LYS A 225 -7.12 -0.86 1.68
C LYS A 225 -6.12 -0.18 0.76
N ALA A 226 -5.01 0.24 1.33
CA ALA A 226 -3.81 0.66 0.63
C ALA A 226 -2.72 -0.38 0.92
N ILE A 227 -2.40 -1.22 -0.06
CA ILE A 227 -1.50 -2.37 0.14
C ILE A 227 -0.14 -2.08 -0.47
N TYR A 228 0.90 -2.22 0.34
CA TYR A 228 2.28 -2.06 -0.12
C TYR A 228 3.06 -3.37 -0.13
N TYR A 229 3.92 -3.50 -1.13
CA TYR A 229 4.78 -4.66 -1.32
C TYR A 229 6.24 -4.24 -1.17
N SER A 230 6.93 -4.76 -0.15
CA SER A 230 8.36 -4.47 0.06
C SER A 230 9.27 -5.39 -0.78
N ALA A 231 10.38 -4.82 -1.28
CA ALA A 231 11.36 -5.48 -2.16
C ALA A 231 12.02 -6.74 -1.55
N THR A 232 11.99 -6.88 -0.24
CA THR A 232 12.55 -8.04 0.46
C THR A 232 11.85 -9.36 0.14
N GLN A 233 10.69 -9.29 -0.48
CA GLN A 233 9.89 -10.46 -0.80
C GLN A 233 10.17 -10.95 -2.23
N ARG A 234 10.85 -12.08 -2.37
CA ARG A 234 11.12 -12.71 -3.66
C ARG A 234 9.83 -12.98 -4.47
N PRO A 235 9.86 -12.78 -5.80
CA PRO A 235 8.74 -13.16 -6.65
C PRO A 235 8.40 -14.63 -6.45
N SER A 236 7.10 -14.95 -6.40
CA SER A 236 6.62 -16.32 -6.36
C SER A 236 5.28 -16.45 -7.08
N ILE A 237 4.95 -17.64 -7.55
CA ILE A 237 3.66 -17.93 -8.20
C ILE A 237 2.50 -17.57 -7.26
N LYS A 238 2.61 -17.91 -5.96
CA LYS A 238 1.65 -17.53 -4.93
C LYS A 238 1.39 -16.03 -4.92
N LYS A 239 2.43 -15.21 -4.94
CA LYS A 239 2.31 -13.75 -4.92
C LYS A 239 1.68 -13.19 -6.19
N SER A 240 1.92 -13.82 -7.34
CA SER A 240 1.27 -13.44 -8.60
C SER A 240 -0.25 -13.65 -8.54
N PHE A 241 -0.69 -14.78 -8.00
CA PHE A 241 -2.12 -15.03 -7.78
C PHE A 241 -2.72 -14.07 -6.75
N MET A 242 -2.03 -13.82 -5.65
CA MET A 242 -2.47 -12.83 -4.65
C MET A 242 -2.67 -11.43 -5.27
N ARG A 243 -1.76 -10.98 -6.14
CA ARG A 243 -1.92 -9.69 -6.85
C ARG A 243 -3.16 -9.68 -7.72
N ARG A 244 -3.43 -10.77 -8.45
CA ARG A 244 -4.64 -10.89 -9.27
C ARG A 244 -5.90 -10.76 -8.41
N HIS A 245 -5.95 -11.42 -7.26
CA HIS A 245 -7.06 -11.28 -6.32
C HIS A 245 -7.21 -9.85 -5.80
N MET A 246 -6.09 -9.20 -5.43
CA MET A 246 -6.14 -7.81 -4.99
C MET A 246 -6.61 -6.86 -6.10
N ALA A 247 -6.19 -7.09 -7.35
CA ALA A 247 -6.63 -6.30 -8.49
C ALA A 247 -8.14 -6.42 -8.75
N GLN A 248 -8.77 -7.50 -8.31
CA GLN A 248 -10.21 -7.75 -8.43
C GLN A 248 -11.00 -7.36 -7.17
N ASP A 249 -10.32 -7.06 -6.06
CA ASP A 249 -10.95 -6.65 -4.81
C ASP A 249 -11.31 -5.16 -4.85
N PRO A 250 -12.61 -4.80 -4.88
CA PRO A 250 -13.03 -3.39 -4.96
C PRO A 250 -12.67 -2.58 -3.71
N SER A 251 -12.33 -3.23 -2.61
CA SER A 251 -11.88 -2.58 -1.39
C SER A 251 -10.40 -2.16 -1.46
N VAL A 252 -9.58 -2.78 -2.32
CA VAL A 252 -8.20 -2.35 -2.56
C VAL A 252 -8.22 -1.10 -3.45
N LYS A 253 -7.76 0.02 -2.89
CA LYS A 253 -7.74 1.33 -3.57
C LYS A 253 -6.36 1.67 -4.11
N ILE A 254 -5.33 1.25 -3.42
CA ILE A 254 -3.93 1.47 -3.77
C ILE A 254 -3.21 0.14 -3.73
N PHE A 255 -2.38 -0.10 -4.74
CA PHE A 255 -1.39 -1.16 -4.73
C PHE A 255 -0.02 -0.58 -5.05
N MET A 256 0.86 -0.60 -4.06
CA MET A 256 2.22 -0.10 -4.17
C MET A 256 3.18 -1.24 -4.46
N THR A 257 4.06 -1.05 -5.45
CA THR A 257 5.05 -2.05 -5.85
C THR A 257 6.46 -1.48 -5.85
N ASP A 258 7.43 -2.33 -5.56
CA ASP A 258 8.83 -2.06 -5.84
C ASP A 258 9.21 -2.44 -7.27
N GLU A 259 10.31 -1.87 -7.78
CA GLU A 259 10.82 -2.04 -9.15
C GLU A 259 11.04 -3.49 -9.59
N TYR A 260 11.31 -4.37 -8.65
CA TYR A 260 11.64 -5.77 -8.89
C TYR A 260 10.42 -6.68 -9.13
N SER A 261 9.24 -6.11 -9.26
CA SER A 261 8.07 -6.91 -9.62
C SER A 261 8.05 -7.18 -11.13
N TRP A 262 8.49 -8.34 -11.53
CA TRP A 262 8.63 -8.82 -12.92
C TRP A 262 7.32 -8.95 -13.70
N ILE A 263 6.19 -8.63 -13.11
CA ILE A 263 4.88 -8.81 -13.73
C ILE A 263 4.21 -7.46 -13.86
N ASN A 264 4.15 -6.96 -15.08
CA ASN A 264 3.26 -5.86 -15.45
C ASN A 264 1.81 -6.34 -15.22
N LEU A 265 1.03 -5.58 -14.47
CA LEU A 265 -0.42 -5.71 -14.41
C LEU A 265 -1.01 -5.23 -15.72
#